data_fb3f527efac63f02f4f35086b0623d82
#
_entry.id   fb3f527efac63f02f4f35086b0623d82
#
_cell.length_a   1.000
_cell.length_b   1.000
_cell.length_c   1.000
_cell.angle_alpha   90.00
_cell.angle_beta   90.00
_cell.angle_gamma   90.00
#
_symmetry.space_group_name_H-M   'P 1'
#
loop_
_entity.id
_entity.type
_entity.pdbx_description
1 polymer ?
#
loop_
_entity_poly.entity_id
_entity_poly.type
_entity_poly.pdbx_seq_one_letter_code
_entity_poly.pdbx_strand_id
1 'polypeptide(L)'
;METIQGNERLFGAEDVFFSTTDLKGVIRNANQTFLTLARHPREEMIGAPHNIIRHDDMPAGVFKLMWDDIQAGRPVCAYVLNRAGDGRDYWVFATVTAIEDGYVSVRTKPLDDGTFAAVREVYGRVRAIEREAAEQGVPRREAAEQ
;
A
#
# COMPACT_ATOMS: atom_id res chain seq x y z
N MET A 1 16.27 10.81 -3.50
CA MET A 1 17.23 10.48 -2.43
C MET A 1 16.49 9.99 -1.21
N GLU A 2 16.99 8.93 -0.62
CA GLU A 2 16.39 8.28 0.53
C GLU A 2 16.84 8.96 1.83
N THR A 3 15.91 9.26 2.73
CA THR A 3 16.17 9.90 4.03
C THR A 3 15.35 9.17 5.09
N ILE A 4 15.88 9.09 6.31
CA ILE A 4 15.18 8.45 7.43
C ILE A 4 14.72 9.52 8.41
N GLN A 5 13.48 9.45 8.84
CA GLN A 5 12.93 10.31 9.89
C GLN A 5 12.11 9.44 10.84
N GLY A 6 12.62 9.25 12.06
CA GLY A 6 12.04 8.27 12.97
C GLY A 6 12.17 6.88 12.37
N ASN A 7 11.05 6.15 12.22
CA ASN A 7 11.02 4.87 11.52
C ASN A 7 10.62 5.01 10.04
N GLU A 8 10.34 6.22 9.61
CA GLU A 8 9.86 6.48 8.25
C GLU A 8 11.03 6.68 7.28
N ARG A 9 11.00 5.98 6.16
CA ARG A 9 11.92 6.21 5.05
C ARG A 9 11.29 7.22 4.11
N LEU A 10 12.01 8.32 3.84
CA LEU A 10 11.60 9.35 2.90
C LEU A 10 12.32 9.15 1.58
N PHE A 11 11.68 9.54 0.49
CA PHE A 11 12.25 9.46 -0.86
C PHE A 11 11.83 10.68 -1.66
N GLY A 12 12.45 10.88 -2.83
CA GLY A 12 12.24 12.08 -3.62
C GLY A 12 11.00 12.05 -4.50
N ALA A 13 10.51 13.23 -4.86
CA ALA A 13 9.37 13.34 -5.78
C ALA A 13 9.69 12.79 -7.18
N GLU A 14 10.97 12.70 -7.52
CA GLU A 14 11.45 12.14 -8.78
C GLU A 14 11.44 10.61 -8.78
N ASP A 15 11.31 9.98 -7.62
CA ASP A 15 11.29 8.53 -7.53
C ASP A 15 9.90 8.00 -7.90
N VAL A 16 9.83 7.30 -9.01
CA VAL A 16 8.61 6.64 -9.48
C VAL A 16 8.86 5.15 -9.49
N PHE A 17 8.01 4.41 -8.84
CA PHE A 17 8.16 2.96 -8.82
C PHE A 17 6.85 2.27 -9.17
N PHE A 18 6.97 1.14 -9.86
CA PHE A 18 5.80 0.43 -10.34
C PHE A 18 5.98 -1.08 -10.20
N SER A 19 4.85 -1.75 -10.17
CA SER A 19 4.75 -3.20 -10.20
C SER A 19 3.58 -3.63 -11.07
N THR A 20 3.67 -4.83 -11.61
CA THR A 20 2.55 -5.51 -12.24
C THR A 20 2.24 -6.78 -11.46
N THR A 21 0.96 -7.14 -11.42
CA THR A 21 0.51 -8.35 -10.75
C THR A 21 -0.42 -9.13 -11.66
N ASP A 22 -0.67 -10.39 -11.30
CA ASP A 22 -1.76 -11.15 -11.91
C ASP A 22 -3.10 -10.73 -11.29
N LEU A 23 -4.18 -11.41 -11.66
CA LEU A 23 -5.52 -11.10 -11.16
C LEU A 23 -5.72 -11.43 -9.68
N LYS A 24 -4.81 -12.21 -9.10
CA LYS A 24 -4.83 -12.54 -7.67
C LYS A 24 -3.96 -11.62 -6.83
N GLY A 25 -3.28 -10.67 -7.46
CA GLY A 25 -2.38 -9.75 -6.76
C GLY A 25 -0.97 -10.29 -6.54
N VAL A 26 -0.59 -11.36 -7.23
CA VAL A 26 0.78 -11.90 -7.16
C VAL A 26 1.68 -11.07 -8.06
N ILE A 27 2.80 -10.59 -7.51
CA ILE A 27 3.73 -9.71 -8.22
C ILE A 27 4.43 -10.46 -9.35
N ARG A 28 4.32 -9.92 -10.57
CA ARG A 28 5.00 -10.45 -11.76
C ARG A 28 6.23 -9.66 -12.15
N ASN A 29 6.20 -8.36 -11.95
CA ASN A 29 7.32 -7.50 -12.29
C ASN A 29 7.32 -6.26 -11.39
N ALA A 30 8.51 -5.68 -11.22
CA ALA A 30 8.73 -4.47 -10.42
C ALA A 30 9.99 -3.78 -10.94
N ASN A 31 9.98 -2.42 -10.96
CA ASN A 31 11.20 -1.73 -11.37
C ASN A 31 12.21 -1.69 -10.21
N GLN A 32 13.46 -1.34 -10.54
CA GLN A 32 14.55 -1.35 -9.57
C GLN A 32 14.31 -0.35 -8.43
N THR A 33 13.73 0.80 -8.72
CA THR A 33 13.41 1.81 -7.70
C THR A 33 12.49 1.22 -6.63
N PHE A 34 11.47 0.46 -7.04
CA PHE A 34 10.57 -0.20 -6.10
C PHE A 34 11.34 -1.20 -5.22
N LEU A 35 12.14 -2.06 -5.82
CA LEU A 35 12.90 -3.08 -5.08
C LEU A 35 13.84 -2.43 -4.08
N THR A 36 14.48 -1.34 -4.46
CA THR A 36 15.41 -0.62 -3.59
C THR A 36 14.68 -0.02 -2.38
N LEU A 37 13.54 0.62 -2.58
CA LEU A 37 12.77 1.21 -1.48
C LEU A 37 12.14 0.17 -0.58
N ALA A 38 11.65 -0.93 -1.16
CA ALA A 38 11.00 -2.00 -0.42
C ALA A 38 11.98 -2.86 0.36
N ARG A 39 13.27 -2.80 0.05
CA ARG A 39 14.30 -3.62 0.71
C ARG A 39 14.02 -5.11 0.66
N HIS A 40 13.48 -5.55 -0.46
CA HIS A 40 13.32 -6.97 -0.79
C HIS A 40 14.04 -7.24 -2.10
N PRO A 41 14.83 -8.30 -2.20
CA PRO A 41 15.44 -8.66 -3.48
C PRO A 41 14.38 -9.14 -4.46
N ARG A 42 14.70 -9.06 -5.75
CA ARG A 42 13.75 -9.42 -6.81
C ARG A 42 13.22 -10.85 -6.65
N GLU A 43 14.07 -11.79 -6.27
CA GLU A 43 13.67 -13.19 -6.10
C GLU A 43 12.68 -13.41 -4.96
N GLU A 44 12.60 -12.50 -3.98
CA GLU A 44 11.58 -12.55 -2.95
C GLU A 44 10.29 -11.88 -3.40
N MET A 45 10.39 -10.80 -4.19
CA MET A 45 9.24 -10.01 -4.60
C MET A 45 8.45 -10.66 -5.71
N ILE A 46 9.13 -11.15 -6.74
CA ILE A 46 8.47 -11.78 -7.88
C ILE A 46 7.89 -13.12 -7.43
N GLY A 47 6.60 -13.30 -7.64
CA GLY A 47 5.88 -14.48 -7.19
C GLY A 47 5.28 -14.36 -5.79
N ALA A 48 5.56 -13.26 -5.08
CA ALA A 48 4.96 -13.01 -3.77
C ALA A 48 3.64 -12.24 -3.93
N PRO A 49 2.69 -12.42 -3.01
CA PRO A 49 1.51 -11.57 -3.00
C PRO A 49 1.93 -10.15 -2.64
N HIS A 50 1.21 -9.16 -3.17
CA HIS A 50 1.57 -7.75 -2.99
C HIS A 50 1.55 -7.31 -1.52
N ASN A 51 0.88 -8.05 -0.64
CA ASN A 51 0.85 -7.76 0.77
C ASN A 51 2.21 -7.96 1.49
N ILE A 52 3.23 -8.44 0.79
CA ILE A 52 4.59 -8.55 1.33
C ILE A 52 5.12 -7.21 1.85
N ILE A 53 4.64 -6.09 1.29
CA ILE A 53 5.03 -4.74 1.71
C ILE A 53 3.95 -4.03 2.51
N ARG A 54 2.87 -4.72 2.86
CA ARG A 54 1.76 -4.11 3.59
C ARG A 54 2.15 -3.82 5.04
N HIS A 55 1.88 -2.60 5.49
CA HIS A 55 2.06 -2.23 6.89
C HIS A 55 0.82 -2.61 7.70
N ASP A 56 1.03 -3.10 8.92
CA ASP A 56 -0.07 -3.53 9.81
C ASP A 56 -0.98 -2.36 10.23
N ASP A 57 -0.46 -1.13 10.18
CA ASP A 57 -1.26 0.06 10.52
C ASP A 57 -2.14 0.54 9.37
N MET A 58 -2.01 -0.05 8.18
CA MET A 58 -2.93 0.24 7.09
C MET A 58 -4.29 -0.41 7.36
N PRO A 59 -5.39 0.38 7.31
CA PRO A 59 -6.71 -0.19 7.56
C PRO A 59 -7.10 -1.23 6.51
N ALA A 60 -7.64 -2.35 6.97
CA ALA A 60 -8.13 -3.40 6.07
C ALA A 60 -9.25 -2.90 5.15
N GLY A 61 -10.10 -1.98 5.65
CA GLY A 61 -11.19 -1.41 4.87
C GLY A 61 -10.74 -0.61 3.66
N VAL A 62 -9.57 0.04 3.74
CA VAL A 62 -9.01 0.76 2.60
C VAL A 62 -8.65 -0.23 1.50
N PHE A 63 -8.00 -1.33 1.83
CA PHE A 63 -7.67 -2.37 0.84
C PHE A 63 -8.92 -3.02 0.26
N LYS A 64 -9.94 -3.25 1.09
CA LYS A 64 -11.21 -3.80 0.60
C LYS A 64 -11.85 -2.88 -0.45
N LEU A 65 -11.91 -1.56 -0.16
CA LEU A 65 -12.47 -0.59 -1.09
C LEU A 65 -11.66 -0.52 -2.39
N MET A 66 -10.34 -0.52 -2.28
CA MET A 66 -9.46 -0.52 -3.45
C MET A 66 -9.69 -1.76 -4.29
N TRP A 67 -9.74 -2.93 -3.66
CA TRP A 67 -9.91 -4.21 -4.35
C TRP A 67 -11.28 -4.30 -5.03
N ASP A 68 -12.35 -3.88 -4.34
CA ASP A 68 -13.70 -3.88 -4.91
C ASP A 68 -13.77 -2.97 -6.15
N ASP A 69 -13.16 -1.80 -6.10
CA ASP A 69 -13.15 -0.87 -7.23
C ASP A 69 -12.34 -1.42 -8.40
N ILE A 70 -11.14 -1.95 -8.13
CA ILE A 70 -10.30 -2.44 -9.22
C ILE A 70 -10.89 -3.68 -9.89
N GLN A 71 -11.55 -4.54 -9.12
CA GLN A 71 -12.24 -5.71 -9.68
C GLN A 71 -13.44 -5.31 -10.51
N ALA A 72 -14.04 -4.17 -10.22
CA ALA A 72 -15.14 -3.61 -11.03
C ALA A 72 -14.66 -2.86 -12.27
N GLY A 73 -13.34 -2.82 -12.51
CA GLY A 73 -12.77 -2.16 -13.68
C GLY A 73 -12.52 -0.67 -13.50
N ARG A 74 -12.67 -0.15 -12.27
CA ARG A 74 -12.42 1.28 -11.99
C ARG A 74 -10.97 1.46 -11.55
N PRO A 75 -10.24 2.46 -12.10
CA PRO A 75 -8.92 2.77 -11.57
C PRO A 75 -9.01 3.34 -10.16
N VAL A 76 -7.99 3.09 -9.36
CA VAL A 76 -7.97 3.47 -7.95
C VAL A 76 -6.74 4.32 -7.66
N CYS A 77 -6.93 5.39 -6.91
CA CYS A 77 -5.83 6.19 -6.34
C CYS A 77 -5.97 6.20 -4.84
N ALA A 78 -4.87 5.96 -4.12
CA ALA A 78 -4.91 5.95 -2.66
C ALA A 78 -3.55 6.26 -2.07
N TYR A 79 -3.57 6.83 -0.86
CA TYR A 79 -2.38 6.90 -0.01
C TYR A 79 -2.22 5.55 0.68
N VAL A 80 -1.04 5.00 0.64
CA VAL A 80 -0.78 3.67 1.19
C VAL A 80 0.47 3.72 2.06
N LEU A 81 0.38 3.19 3.27
CA LEU A 81 1.52 3.00 4.14
C LEU A 81 2.07 1.60 3.93
N ASN A 82 3.35 1.52 3.62
CA ASN A 82 4.05 0.26 3.38
C ASN A 82 5.13 0.03 4.43
N ARG A 83 5.54 -1.22 4.57
CA ARG A 83 6.69 -1.59 5.39
C ARG A 83 7.74 -2.27 4.51
N ALA A 84 8.96 -1.76 4.57
CA ALA A 84 10.09 -2.34 3.85
C ALA A 84 10.62 -3.58 4.59
N GLY A 85 11.42 -4.39 3.89
CA GLY A 85 12.02 -5.60 4.45
C GLY A 85 12.95 -5.36 5.63
N ASP A 86 13.46 -4.14 5.81
CA ASP A 86 14.27 -3.74 6.95
C ASP A 86 13.46 -3.18 8.13
N GLY A 87 12.13 -3.24 8.05
CA GLY A 87 11.24 -2.80 9.12
C GLY A 87 10.88 -1.32 9.10
N ARG A 88 11.38 -0.55 8.13
CA ARG A 88 11.07 0.87 8.03
C ARG A 88 9.77 1.11 7.29
N ASP A 89 9.08 2.20 7.64
CA ASP A 89 7.82 2.59 7.04
C ASP A 89 8.05 3.55 5.88
N TYR A 90 7.18 3.50 4.87
CA TYR A 90 7.17 4.54 3.85
C TYR A 90 5.76 4.73 3.28
N TRP A 91 5.38 5.99 3.11
CA TRP A 91 4.10 6.37 2.52
C TRP A 91 4.24 6.58 1.02
N VAL A 92 3.26 6.11 0.27
CA VAL A 92 3.20 6.31 -1.17
C VAL A 92 1.82 6.81 -1.57
N PHE A 93 1.76 7.49 -2.72
CA PHE A 93 0.51 7.73 -3.44
C PHE A 93 0.47 6.72 -4.59
N ALA A 94 -0.48 5.79 -4.53
CA ALA A 94 -0.55 4.68 -5.47
C ALA A 94 -1.71 4.89 -6.44
N THR A 95 -1.46 4.64 -7.72
CA THR A 95 -2.50 4.57 -8.76
C THR A 95 -2.50 3.16 -9.31
N VAL A 96 -3.64 2.47 -9.23
CA VAL A 96 -3.78 1.08 -9.67
C VAL A 96 -4.78 1.02 -10.80
N THR A 97 -4.41 0.35 -11.88
CA THR A 97 -5.24 0.23 -13.08
C THR A 97 -5.25 -1.22 -13.53
N ALA A 98 -6.43 -1.70 -13.95
CA ALA A 98 -6.56 -3.04 -14.51
C ALA A 98 -5.95 -3.08 -15.90
N ILE A 99 -5.25 -4.17 -16.20
CA ILE A 99 -4.75 -4.51 -17.53
C ILE A 99 -5.36 -5.86 -17.92
N GLU A 100 -5.09 -6.35 -19.12
CA GLU A 100 -5.78 -7.51 -19.67
C GLU A 100 -5.77 -8.73 -18.75
N ASP A 101 -4.63 -9.01 -18.12
CA ASP A 101 -4.47 -10.24 -17.32
C ASP A 101 -3.96 -9.94 -15.90
N GLY A 102 -4.19 -8.75 -15.41
CA GLY A 102 -3.75 -8.37 -14.07
C GLY A 102 -3.93 -6.90 -13.76
N TYR A 103 -3.00 -6.35 -12.98
CA TYR A 103 -3.04 -4.96 -12.55
C TYR A 103 -1.67 -4.33 -12.64
N VAL A 104 -1.63 -3.03 -12.94
CA VAL A 104 -0.42 -2.22 -12.84
C VAL A 104 -0.61 -1.18 -11.76
N SER A 105 0.39 -1.02 -10.91
CA SER A 105 0.40 -0.04 -9.84
C SER A 105 1.60 0.89 -10.01
N VAL A 106 1.33 2.19 -10.04
CA VAL A 106 2.37 3.23 -10.10
C VAL A 106 2.35 3.98 -8.78
N ARG A 107 3.51 4.19 -8.20
CA ARG A 107 3.64 4.83 -6.88
C ARG A 107 4.61 5.99 -6.95
N THR A 108 4.25 7.07 -6.26
CA THR A 108 5.06 8.26 -6.14
C THR A 108 5.02 8.74 -4.68
N LYS A 109 5.86 9.73 -4.38
CA LYS A 109 5.85 10.39 -3.08
C LYS A 109 4.52 11.15 -2.92
N PRO A 110 3.82 10.99 -1.78
CA PRO A 110 2.65 11.82 -1.48
C PRO A 110 3.07 13.30 -1.41
N LEU A 111 2.21 14.18 -1.88
CA LEU A 111 2.39 15.62 -1.67
C LEU A 111 2.17 15.92 -0.19
N ASP A 112 3.04 16.77 0.37
CA ASP A 112 2.93 17.18 1.77
C ASP A 112 1.92 18.32 1.87
N ASP A 113 0.64 17.98 1.81
CA ASP A 113 -0.46 18.94 1.84
C ASP A 113 -1.51 18.52 2.87
N GLY A 114 -2.55 19.35 3.02
CA GLY A 114 -3.62 19.09 3.98
C GLY A 114 -4.41 17.81 3.68
N THR A 115 -4.50 17.41 2.43
CA THR A 115 -5.22 16.19 2.03
C THR A 115 -4.52 14.95 2.58
N PHE A 116 -3.20 14.87 2.43
CA PHE A 116 -2.43 13.76 2.97
C PHE A 116 -2.55 13.69 4.49
N ALA A 117 -2.41 14.83 5.17
CA ALA A 117 -2.55 14.88 6.63
C ALA A 117 -3.93 14.40 7.09
N ALA A 118 -5.00 14.82 6.40
CA ALA A 118 -6.36 14.40 6.71
C ALA A 118 -6.56 12.90 6.51
N VAL A 119 -6.01 12.36 5.43
CA VAL A 119 -6.11 10.92 5.14
C VAL A 119 -5.40 10.09 6.21
N ARG A 120 -4.21 10.52 6.63
CA ARG A 120 -3.45 9.83 7.69
C ARG A 120 -4.27 9.78 8.99
N GLU A 121 -4.93 10.87 9.35
CA GLU A 121 -5.79 10.92 10.54
C GLU A 121 -6.97 9.95 10.43
N VAL A 122 -7.66 9.95 9.28
CA VAL A 122 -8.79 9.05 9.03
C VAL A 122 -8.33 7.59 9.10
N TYR A 123 -7.19 7.26 8.49
CA TYR A 123 -6.67 5.89 8.53
C TYR A 123 -6.39 5.45 9.97
N GLY A 124 -5.84 6.34 10.78
CA GLY A 124 -5.58 6.05 12.19
C GLY A 124 -6.86 5.73 12.97
N ARG A 125 -7.95 6.47 12.70
CA ARG A 125 -9.25 6.21 13.34
C ARG A 125 -9.85 4.89 12.90
N VAL A 126 -9.82 4.60 11.61
CA VAL A 126 -10.35 3.33 11.08
C VAL A 126 -9.56 2.16 11.65
N ARG A 127 -8.23 2.28 11.69
CA ARG A 127 -7.39 1.21 12.23
C ARG A 127 -7.67 0.96 13.71
N ALA A 128 -7.93 2.03 14.49
CA ALA A 128 -8.29 1.89 15.90
C ALA A 128 -9.62 1.14 16.06
N ILE A 129 -10.60 1.43 15.22
CA ILE A 129 -11.89 0.72 15.22
C ILE A 129 -11.68 -0.77 14.88
N GLU A 130 -10.87 -1.07 13.90
CA GLU A 130 -10.56 -2.45 13.51
C GLU A 130 -9.88 -3.22 14.64
N ARG A 131 -8.95 -2.57 15.35
CA ARG A 131 -8.26 -3.19 16.49
C ARG A 131 -9.22 -3.48 17.64
N GLU A 132 -10.08 -2.52 17.95
CA GLU A 132 -11.09 -2.70 18.99
C GLU A 132 -12.05 -3.84 18.64
N ALA A 133 -12.52 -3.90 17.40
CA ALA A 133 -13.38 -4.98 16.93
C ALA A 133 -12.68 -6.34 17.01
N ALA A 134 -11.39 -6.41 16.71
CA ALA A 134 -10.61 -7.64 16.81
C ALA A 134 -10.52 -8.13 18.27
N GLU A 135 -10.36 -7.20 19.23
CA GLU A 135 -10.36 -7.52 20.66
C GLU A 135 -11.71 -8.08 21.11
N GLN A 136 -12.79 -7.71 20.43
CA GLN A 136 -14.15 -8.20 20.69
C GLN A 136 -14.48 -9.46 19.88
N GLY A 137 -13.51 -10.00 19.15
CA GLY A 137 -13.69 -11.20 18.34
C GLY A 137 -14.30 -10.98 16.96
N VAL A 138 -14.41 -9.72 16.51
CA VAL A 138 -14.92 -9.41 15.17
C VAL A 138 -13.76 -9.43 14.17
N PRO A 139 -13.85 -10.13 13.02
CA PRO A 139 -12.82 -10.11 12.01
C PRO A 139 -12.57 -8.70 11.48
N ARG A 140 -11.31 -8.38 11.16
CA ARG A 140 -10.92 -7.05 10.64
C ARG A 140 -11.78 -6.62 9.45
N ARG A 141 -12.09 -7.56 8.57
CA ARG A 141 -12.87 -7.27 7.37
C ARG A 141 -14.28 -6.79 7.70
N GLU A 142 -14.95 -7.43 8.65
CA GLU A 142 -16.28 -7.04 9.10
C GLU A 142 -16.25 -5.71 9.83
N ALA A 143 -15.25 -5.49 10.67
CA ALA A 143 -15.05 -4.22 11.36
C ALA A 143 -14.90 -3.07 10.38
N ALA A 144 -14.21 -3.27 9.28
CA ALA A 144 -14.01 -2.26 8.25
C ALA A 144 -15.29 -1.90 7.50
N GLU A 145 -16.30 -2.77 7.53
CA GLU A 145 -17.59 -2.54 6.87
C GLU A 145 -18.58 -1.80 7.78
N GLN A 146 -18.25 -1.64 9.05
CA GLN A 146 -19.09 -0.92 10.02
C GLN A 146 -18.84 0.60 9.95
#